data_4aadafbb5522bab1822996c376eba9c7
#
_entry.id   4aadafbb5522bab1822996c376eba9c7
#
_cell.length_a   1.000
_cell.length_b   1.000
_cell.length_c   1.000
_cell.angle_alpha   90.00
_cell.angle_beta   90.00
_cell.angle_gamma   90.00
#
_symmetry.space_group_name_H-M   'P 1'
#
loop_
_entity.id
_entity.type
_entity.pdbx_description
1 polymer ?
#
loop_
_entity_poly.entity_id
_entity_poly.type
_entity_poly.pdbx_seq_one_letter_code
_entity_poly.pdbx_strand_id
1 'polypeptide(L)'
;ALFSGDTLFIGDVGRPDLAQKAAHLTQEQLAETLFDSLRTKIMPLSDDIVVYPAHGAGSACGKNMSKETSDSLGHQKLVNYALRADMSKADFVKEVTDGLLPPPAYFPLNVAMNKQGYDSIDVVMERGARPLSPRAFEAAANETDALLLDTRAPQTFAKGFIPNSINIGIDGNFAPWVGAMIPDLKQEILLITDPG
;
A
#
# COMPACT_ATOMS: atom_id res chain seq x y z
N ALA A 1 2.67 -20.76 16.05
CA ALA A 1 2.25 -19.79 15.05
C ALA A 1 3.44 -19.11 14.40
N LEU A 2 3.32 -18.74 13.15
CA LEU A 2 4.30 -17.97 12.38
C LEU A 2 3.63 -16.67 11.92
N PHE A 3 4.06 -15.54 12.45
CA PHE A 3 3.69 -14.22 11.96
C PHE A 3 4.69 -13.84 10.87
N SER A 4 4.35 -14.11 9.62
CA SER A 4 5.28 -14.04 8.50
C SER A 4 5.46 -12.64 7.91
N GLY A 5 4.69 -11.65 8.36
CA GLY A 5 4.72 -10.30 7.79
C GLY A 5 4.47 -10.33 6.28
N ASP A 6 5.26 -9.55 5.54
CA ASP A 6 5.23 -9.50 4.07
C ASP A 6 6.19 -10.51 3.41
N THR A 7 6.69 -11.51 4.16
CA THR A 7 7.57 -12.53 3.58
C THR A 7 6.78 -13.65 2.93
N LEU A 8 5.80 -14.23 3.66
CA LEU A 8 4.97 -15.33 3.18
C LEU A 8 3.51 -14.98 3.38
N PHE A 9 2.75 -14.97 2.29
CA PHE A 9 1.30 -14.84 2.26
C PHE A 9 0.64 -16.21 2.03
N ILE A 10 -0.67 -16.30 2.21
CA ILE A 10 -1.41 -17.51 1.87
C ILE A 10 -1.54 -17.59 0.36
N GLY A 11 -0.94 -18.63 -0.22
CA GLY A 11 -0.87 -18.85 -1.67
C GLY A 11 0.17 -18.00 -2.42
N ASP A 12 0.90 -17.11 -1.75
CA ASP A 12 1.80 -16.15 -2.40
C ASP A 12 2.99 -15.78 -1.49
N VAL A 13 3.85 -14.89 -1.97
CA VAL A 13 4.96 -14.27 -1.23
C VAL A 13 5.02 -12.77 -1.48
N GLY A 14 5.74 -12.06 -0.63
CA GLY A 14 5.93 -10.62 -0.76
C GLY A 14 6.65 -10.24 -2.06
N ARG A 15 6.29 -9.08 -2.59
CA ARG A 15 6.87 -8.53 -3.81
C ARG A 15 8.28 -8.00 -3.55
N PRO A 16 9.30 -8.47 -4.28
CA PRO A 16 10.68 -8.04 -4.05
C PRO A 16 10.93 -6.58 -4.49
N ASP A 17 10.17 -6.06 -5.46
CA ASP A 17 10.36 -4.71 -5.99
C ASP A 17 10.01 -3.59 -5.00
N LEU A 18 9.18 -3.83 -4.00
CA LEU A 18 8.73 -2.80 -3.05
C LEU A 18 9.85 -2.26 -2.16
N ALA A 19 10.88 -3.04 -1.88
CA ALA A 19 11.98 -2.66 -0.99
C ALA A 19 13.22 -2.12 -1.70
N GLN A 20 13.27 -2.07 -3.04
CA GLN A 20 14.46 -1.70 -3.83
C GLN A 20 15.11 -0.40 -3.38
N LYS A 21 14.32 0.69 -3.30
CA LYS A 21 14.85 2.03 -2.91
C LYS A 21 15.36 2.05 -1.47
N ALA A 22 14.70 1.32 -0.58
CA ALA A 22 15.06 1.30 0.83
C ALA A 22 16.27 0.40 1.13
N ALA A 23 16.49 -0.62 0.31
CA ALA A 23 17.57 -1.60 0.47
C ALA A 23 18.78 -1.30 -0.41
N HIS A 24 18.68 -0.40 -1.40
CA HIS A 24 19.70 -0.15 -2.42
C HIS A 24 20.07 -1.42 -3.21
N LEU A 25 19.10 -2.31 -3.43
CA LEU A 25 19.24 -3.57 -4.14
C LEU A 25 18.28 -3.62 -5.33
N THR A 26 18.59 -4.46 -6.32
CA THR A 26 17.65 -4.71 -7.41
C THR A 26 16.52 -5.65 -6.96
N GLN A 27 15.44 -5.71 -7.72
CA GLN A 27 14.34 -6.64 -7.43
C GLN A 27 14.80 -8.10 -7.49
N GLU A 28 15.73 -8.43 -8.38
CA GLU A 28 16.30 -9.77 -8.52
C GLU A 28 17.11 -10.15 -7.27
N GLN A 29 17.98 -9.27 -6.78
CA GLN A 29 18.74 -9.48 -5.55
C GLN A 29 17.83 -9.64 -4.32
N LEU A 30 16.74 -8.88 -4.27
CA LEU A 30 15.73 -9.02 -3.21
C LEU A 30 14.95 -10.33 -3.34
N ALA A 31 14.62 -10.75 -4.57
CA ALA A 31 14.00 -12.04 -4.82
C ALA A 31 14.91 -13.21 -4.43
N GLU A 32 16.22 -13.14 -4.72
CA GLU A 32 17.21 -14.13 -4.27
C GLU A 32 17.27 -14.22 -2.74
N THR A 33 17.28 -13.05 -2.07
CA THR A 33 17.25 -12.97 -0.59
C THR A 33 15.97 -13.59 -0.02
N LEU A 34 14.83 -13.33 -0.65
CA LEU A 34 13.54 -13.92 -0.28
C LEU A 34 13.59 -15.45 -0.43
N PHE A 35 14.10 -15.95 -1.57
CA PHE A 35 14.26 -17.38 -1.80
C PHE A 35 15.07 -18.02 -0.66
N ASP A 36 16.25 -17.47 -0.35
CA ASP A 36 17.11 -17.99 0.70
C ASP A 36 16.41 -17.98 2.07
N SER A 37 15.67 -16.92 2.39
CA SER A 37 14.88 -16.85 3.62
C SER A 37 13.79 -17.92 3.68
N LEU A 38 13.05 -18.12 2.60
CA LEU A 38 12.02 -19.15 2.53
C LEU A 38 12.62 -20.56 2.68
N ARG A 39 13.72 -20.86 2.01
CA ARG A 39 14.35 -22.20 2.03
C ARG A 39 15.04 -22.50 3.35
N THR A 40 15.71 -21.51 3.96
CA THR A 40 16.54 -21.75 5.15
C THR A 40 15.83 -21.49 6.47
N LYS A 41 14.82 -20.61 6.48
CA LYS A 41 14.15 -20.18 7.74
C LYS A 41 12.72 -20.69 7.84
N ILE A 42 11.98 -20.76 6.73
CA ILE A 42 10.54 -21.07 6.74
C ILE A 42 10.31 -22.57 6.46
N MET A 43 10.83 -23.07 5.36
CA MET A 43 10.58 -24.47 4.98
C MET A 43 11.05 -25.52 5.99
N PRO A 44 12.12 -25.31 6.80
CA PRO A 44 12.51 -26.27 7.84
C PRO A 44 11.56 -26.33 9.03
N LEU A 45 10.65 -25.37 9.18
CA LEU A 45 9.67 -25.36 10.27
C LEU A 45 8.64 -26.49 10.13
N SER A 46 8.03 -26.87 11.25
CA SER A 46 7.04 -27.93 11.32
C SER A 46 5.76 -27.60 10.53
N ASP A 47 5.15 -28.60 9.91
CA ASP A 47 3.99 -28.46 9.04
C ASP A 47 2.71 -28.07 9.78
N ASP A 48 2.63 -28.32 11.08
CA ASP A 48 1.49 -27.96 11.96
C ASP A 48 1.48 -26.47 12.36
N ILE A 49 2.54 -25.73 12.04
CA ILE A 49 2.59 -24.29 12.33
C ILE A 49 1.57 -23.55 11.48
N VAL A 50 0.73 -22.75 12.15
CA VAL A 50 -0.22 -21.86 11.49
C VAL A 50 0.48 -20.57 11.09
N VAL A 51 0.37 -20.20 9.84
CA VAL A 51 0.90 -18.97 9.21
C VAL A 51 -0.15 -17.86 9.29
N TYR A 52 0.26 -16.70 9.81
CA TYR A 52 -0.51 -15.46 9.85
C TYR A 52 0.26 -14.36 9.11
N PRO A 53 -0.10 -14.05 7.87
CA PRO A 53 0.54 -12.99 7.09
C PRO A 53 0.09 -11.59 7.55
N ALA A 54 0.82 -10.56 7.11
CA ALA A 54 0.44 -9.17 7.39
C ALA A 54 -0.79 -8.70 6.58
N HIS A 55 -1.00 -9.28 5.42
CA HIS A 55 -2.08 -8.91 4.49
C HIS A 55 -2.78 -10.14 3.91
N GLY A 56 -4.00 -9.94 3.45
CA GLY A 56 -4.77 -10.88 2.66
C GLY A 56 -5.05 -10.37 1.24
N ALA A 57 -5.99 -10.99 0.57
CA ALA A 57 -6.41 -10.67 -0.79
C ALA A 57 -6.76 -9.18 -0.97
N GLY A 58 -6.33 -8.60 -2.09
CA GLY A 58 -6.55 -7.19 -2.43
C GLY A 58 -5.44 -6.24 -2.03
N SER A 59 -4.43 -6.68 -1.24
CA SER A 59 -3.25 -5.87 -0.98
C SER A 59 -2.31 -5.85 -2.20
N ALA A 60 -1.66 -4.70 -2.42
CA ALA A 60 -0.64 -4.55 -3.47
C ALA A 60 0.73 -5.16 -3.08
N CYS A 61 0.84 -5.79 -1.89
CA CYS A 61 2.09 -6.39 -1.39
C CYS A 61 2.37 -7.79 -1.95
N GLY A 62 1.38 -8.44 -2.58
CA GLY A 62 1.53 -9.72 -3.30
C GLY A 62 0.90 -9.67 -4.69
N LYS A 63 1.07 -10.74 -5.48
CA LYS A 63 0.50 -10.87 -6.84
C LYS A 63 -0.87 -11.52 -6.83
N ASN A 64 -0.98 -12.67 -6.16
CA ASN A 64 -2.14 -13.56 -6.20
C ASN A 64 -2.47 -14.14 -4.82
N MET A 65 -2.51 -13.28 -3.80
CA MET A 65 -2.83 -13.72 -2.45
C MET A 65 -4.23 -14.34 -2.37
N SER A 66 -4.34 -15.44 -1.64
CA SER A 66 -5.59 -16.13 -1.36
C SER A 66 -6.51 -15.28 -0.45
N LYS A 67 -7.79 -15.66 -0.39
CA LYS A 67 -8.78 -14.99 0.48
C LYS A 67 -8.67 -15.44 1.94
N GLU A 68 -8.02 -16.55 2.20
CA GLU A 68 -7.79 -17.07 3.55
C GLU A 68 -6.85 -16.14 4.33
N THR A 69 -7.15 -15.96 5.61
CA THR A 69 -6.37 -15.10 6.51
C THR A 69 -5.29 -15.84 7.27
N SER A 70 -5.35 -17.18 7.27
CA SER A 70 -4.36 -18.07 7.89
C SER A 70 -4.43 -19.46 7.28
N ASP A 71 -3.36 -20.23 7.37
CA ASP A 71 -3.30 -21.62 6.91
C ASP A 71 -2.15 -22.35 7.59
N SER A 72 -2.11 -23.70 7.51
CA SER A 72 -0.96 -24.44 8.00
C SER A 72 0.23 -24.32 7.05
N LEU A 73 1.43 -24.30 7.61
CA LEU A 73 2.65 -24.26 6.79
C LEU A 73 2.77 -25.50 5.90
N GLY A 74 2.35 -26.66 6.41
CA GLY A 74 2.35 -27.89 5.62
C GLY A 74 1.47 -27.79 4.38
N HIS A 75 0.25 -27.20 4.51
CA HIS A 75 -0.60 -26.98 3.35
C HIS A 75 0.04 -25.94 2.39
N GLN A 76 0.64 -24.87 2.93
CA GLN A 76 1.34 -23.90 2.10
C GLN A 76 2.52 -24.51 1.33
N LYS A 77 3.29 -25.42 1.92
CA LYS A 77 4.34 -26.17 1.20
C LYS A 77 3.81 -26.99 0.01
N LEU A 78 2.54 -27.38 0.03
CA LEU A 78 1.90 -28.16 -1.04
C LEU A 78 1.31 -27.27 -2.14
N VAL A 79 0.69 -26.14 -1.77
CA VAL A 79 -0.12 -25.33 -2.70
C VAL A 79 0.50 -24.02 -3.12
N ASN A 80 1.42 -23.45 -2.30
CA ASN A 80 2.04 -22.17 -2.60
C ASN A 80 3.18 -22.37 -3.61
N TYR A 81 3.06 -21.75 -4.78
CA TYR A 81 4.03 -21.87 -5.86
C TYR A 81 5.46 -21.54 -5.42
N ALA A 82 5.62 -20.56 -4.56
CA ALA A 82 6.91 -20.07 -4.08
C ALA A 82 7.63 -21.03 -3.11
N LEU A 83 6.89 -21.98 -2.50
CA LEU A 83 7.43 -22.97 -1.56
C LEU A 83 7.71 -24.32 -2.23
N ARG A 84 7.49 -24.46 -3.53
CA ARG A 84 7.77 -25.70 -4.26
C ARG A 84 9.23 -26.12 -4.07
N ALA A 85 9.45 -27.35 -3.63
CA ALA A 85 10.79 -27.86 -3.33
C ALA A 85 11.66 -28.06 -4.58
N ASP A 86 11.04 -28.28 -5.75
CA ASP A 86 11.70 -28.51 -7.05
C ASP A 86 12.05 -27.20 -7.79
N MET A 87 11.64 -26.03 -7.29
CA MET A 87 11.90 -24.75 -7.92
C MET A 87 13.33 -24.29 -7.67
N SER A 88 14.08 -24.05 -8.75
CA SER A 88 15.42 -23.45 -8.66
C SER A 88 15.33 -21.97 -8.23
N LYS A 89 16.44 -21.42 -7.68
CA LYS A 89 16.50 -19.99 -7.34
C LYS A 89 16.26 -19.11 -8.57
N ALA A 90 16.80 -19.48 -9.73
CA ALA A 90 16.63 -18.72 -10.97
C ALA A 90 15.17 -18.71 -11.43
N ASP A 91 14.47 -19.86 -11.38
CA ASP A 91 13.05 -19.94 -11.72
C ASP A 91 12.21 -19.16 -10.73
N PHE A 92 12.52 -19.24 -9.44
CA PHE A 92 11.85 -18.44 -8.40
C PHE A 92 11.99 -16.94 -8.67
N VAL A 93 13.22 -16.46 -8.92
CA VAL A 93 13.44 -15.02 -9.21
C VAL A 93 12.61 -14.59 -10.42
N LYS A 94 12.64 -15.36 -11.50
CA LYS A 94 11.83 -15.09 -12.69
C LYS A 94 10.34 -15.06 -12.35
N GLU A 95 9.83 -16.04 -11.64
CA GLU A 95 8.40 -16.16 -11.32
C GLU A 95 7.91 -15.00 -10.45
N VAL A 96 8.65 -14.62 -9.39
CA VAL A 96 8.19 -13.57 -8.46
C VAL A 96 8.38 -12.15 -9.03
N THR A 97 9.24 -11.96 -10.03
CA THR A 97 9.46 -10.66 -10.67
C THR A 97 8.69 -10.46 -11.96
N ASP A 98 8.14 -11.51 -12.54
CA ASP A 98 7.36 -11.43 -13.78
C ASP A 98 5.98 -10.83 -13.56
N GLY A 99 5.55 -9.97 -14.47
CA GLY A 99 4.19 -9.39 -14.49
C GLY A 99 3.86 -8.48 -13.30
N LEU A 100 4.84 -7.97 -12.56
CA LEU A 100 4.59 -7.03 -11.46
C LEU A 100 4.08 -5.70 -12.02
N LEU A 101 2.90 -5.28 -11.53
CA LEU A 101 2.41 -3.93 -11.80
C LEU A 101 3.24 -2.90 -11.00
N PRO A 102 3.43 -1.68 -11.51
CA PRO A 102 4.09 -0.62 -10.76
C PRO A 102 3.52 -0.49 -9.34
N PRO A 103 4.34 -0.34 -8.31
CA PRO A 103 3.84 -0.12 -6.96
C PRO A 103 3.11 1.22 -6.86
N PRO A 104 2.16 1.38 -5.95
CA PRO A 104 1.52 2.66 -5.69
C PRO A 104 2.55 3.74 -5.39
N ALA A 105 2.35 4.95 -5.94
CA ALA A 105 3.31 6.05 -5.86
C ALA A 105 3.66 6.46 -4.42
N TYR A 106 2.72 6.27 -3.48
CA TYR A 106 2.89 6.62 -2.06
C TYR A 106 3.68 5.57 -1.23
N PHE A 107 3.94 4.36 -1.75
CA PHE A 107 4.63 3.31 -0.99
C PHE A 107 6.03 3.72 -0.48
N PRO A 108 6.93 4.27 -1.32
CA PRO A 108 8.25 4.69 -0.83
C PRO A 108 8.17 5.70 0.32
N LEU A 109 7.15 6.54 0.30
CA LEU A 109 6.92 7.55 1.32
C LEU A 109 6.46 6.93 2.63
N ASN A 110 5.49 6.01 2.58
CA ASN A 110 5.05 5.26 3.75
C ASN A 110 6.22 4.50 4.40
N VAL A 111 7.10 3.91 3.60
CA VAL A 111 8.33 3.26 4.11
C VAL A 111 9.25 4.26 4.81
N ALA A 112 9.43 5.46 4.24
CA ALA A 112 10.23 6.51 4.86
C ALA A 112 9.62 6.99 6.19
N MET A 113 8.32 7.25 6.22
CA MET A 113 7.59 7.65 7.42
C MET A 113 7.67 6.58 8.52
N ASN A 114 7.52 5.31 8.18
CA ASN A 114 7.62 4.21 9.14
C ASN A 114 9.03 4.06 9.74
N LYS A 115 10.07 4.45 9.00
CA LYS A 115 11.47 4.41 9.47
C LYS A 115 11.88 5.64 10.27
N GLN A 116 11.44 6.81 9.84
CA GLN A 116 11.90 8.10 10.36
C GLN A 116 10.95 8.67 11.42
N GLY A 117 9.73 8.15 11.49
CA GLY A 117 8.63 8.73 12.24
C GLY A 117 7.85 9.76 11.43
N TYR A 118 6.75 10.22 11.98
CA TYR A 118 5.84 11.21 11.40
C TYR A 118 5.18 12.03 12.51
N ASP A 119 4.62 13.18 12.16
CA ASP A 119 3.88 14.01 13.10
C ASP A 119 2.68 13.26 13.70
N SER A 120 2.36 13.51 14.97
CA SER A 120 1.16 12.91 15.56
C SER A 120 -0.11 13.38 14.84
N ILE A 121 -1.13 12.54 14.86
CA ILE A 121 -2.44 12.88 14.25
C ILE A 121 -2.99 14.19 14.81
N ASP A 122 -2.80 14.47 16.09
CA ASP A 122 -3.28 15.68 16.74
C ASP A 122 -2.63 16.92 16.14
N VAL A 123 -1.30 16.90 15.92
CA VAL A 123 -0.56 17.99 15.28
C VAL A 123 -1.02 18.20 13.82
N VAL A 124 -1.27 17.12 13.10
CA VAL A 124 -1.77 17.19 11.72
C VAL A 124 -3.18 17.79 11.69
N MET A 125 -4.06 17.36 12.60
CA MET A 125 -5.42 17.87 12.70
C MET A 125 -5.46 19.34 13.11
N GLU A 126 -4.66 19.76 14.10
CA GLU A 126 -4.57 21.15 14.52
C GLU A 126 -4.13 22.08 13.38
N ARG A 127 -3.20 21.61 12.57
CA ARG A 127 -2.67 22.36 11.42
C ARG A 127 -3.64 22.39 10.24
N GLY A 128 -4.30 21.27 9.95
CA GLY A 128 -5.10 21.05 8.73
C GLY A 128 -6.59 21.31 8.86
N ALA A 129 -7.22 21.04 10.02
CA ALA A 129 -8.67 21.11 10.20
C ALA A 129 -9.12 22.54 10.56
N ARG A 130 -8.99 23.47 9.63
CA ARG A 130 -9.40 24.87 9.80
C ARG A 130 -10.57 25.18 8.87
N PRO A 131 -11.81 25.30 9.39
CA PRO A 131 -12.95 25.64 8.56
C PRO A 131 -12.81 27.05 8.00
N LEU A 132 -13.04 27.20 6.70
CA LEU A 132 -13.03 28.48 6.01
C LEU A 132 -14.47 28.91 5.72
N SER A 133 -14.74 30.21 5.80
CA SER A 133 -15.97 30.76 5.23
C SER A 133 -15.93 30.62 3.69
N PRO A 134 -17.08 30.61 2.98
CA PRO A 134 -17.10 30.54 1.52
C PRO A 134 -16.23 31.60 0.84
N ARG A 135 -16.26 32.84 1.38
CA ARG A 135 -15.43 33.93 0.85
C ARG A 135 -13.93 33.71 1.10
N ALA A 136 -13.56 33.19 2.26
CA ALA A 136 -12.15 32.88 2.56
C ALA A 136 -11.66 31.69 1.73
N PHE A 137 -12.51 30.71 1.49
CA PHE A 137 -12.21 29.57 0.59
C PHE A 137 -11.97 30.04 -0.84
N GLU A 138 -12.87 30.88 -1.38
CA GLU A 138 -12.73 31.46 -2.72
C GLU A 138 -11.45 32.29 -2.85
N ALA A 139 -11.13 33.13 -1.86
CA ALA A 139 -9.90 33.90 -1.84
C ALA A 139 -8.67 32.97 -1.87
N ALA A 140 -8.62 31.96 -0.99
CA ALA A 140 -7.52 31.00 -0.96
C ALA A 140 -7.39 30.24 -2.29
N ALA A 141 -8.51 29.79 -2.86
CA ALA A 141 -8.51 29.09 -4.15
C ALA A 141 -8.01 29.94 -5.32
N ASN A 142 -8.19 31.26 -5.26
CA ASN A 142 -7.75 32.18 -6.32
C ASN A 142 -6.32 32.73 -6.11
N GLU A 143 -5.84 32.75 -4.87
CA GLU A 143 -4.59 33.38 -4.49
C GLU A 143 -3.44 32.36 -4.29
N THR A 144 -3.76 31.07 -4.20
CA THR A 144 -2.76 30.01 -4.02
C THR A 144 -2.86 28.95 -5.12
N ASP A 145 -1.82 28.15 -5.25
CA ASP A 145 -1.82 26.97 -6.13
C ASP A 145 -2.42 25.71 -5.43
N ALA A 146 -3.29 25.92 -4.44
CA ALA A 146 -3.89 24.84 -3.70
C ALA A 146 -4.80 23.97 -4.58
N LEU A 147 -4.69 22.66 -4.43
CA LEU A 147 -5.57 21.71 -5.06
C LEU A 147 -6.93 21.72 -4.37
N LEU A 148 -8.01 21.88 -5.14
CA LEU A 148 -9.37 21.77 -4.62
C LEU A 148 -9.80 20.30 -4.65
N LEU A 149 -9.91 19.68 -3.47
CA LEU A 149 -10.29 18.28 -3.32
C LEU A 149 -11.69 18.17 -2.72
N ASP A 150 -12.63 17.72 -3.54
CA ASP A 150 -14.02 17.47 -3.12
C ASP A 150 -14.15 16.02 -2.65
N THR A 151 -14.44 15.85 -1.36
CA THR A 151 -14.57 14.52 -0.73
C THR A 151 -16.00 14.01 -0.64
N ARG A 152 -16.96 14.78 -1.14
CA ARG A 152 -18.38 14.38 -1.15
C ARG A 152 -18.59 13.19 -2.10
N ALA A 153 -19.74 12.52 -1.91
CA ALA A 153 -20.12 11.44 -2.80
C ALA A 153 -20.14 11.88 -4.28
N PRO A 154 -19.72 11.05 -5.25
CA PRO A 154 -19.70 11.42 -6.67
C PRO A 154 -21.02 11.91 -7.21
N GLN A 155 -22.14 11.38 -6.70
CA GLN A 155 -23.49 11.81 -7.10
C GLN A 155 -23.83 13.22 -6.58
N THR A 156 -23.27 13.63 -5.45
CA THR A 156 -23.39 15.00 -4.92
C THR A 156 -22.52 15.95 -5.73
N PHE A 157 -21.28 15.56 -6.00
CA PHE A 157 -20.38 16.32 -6.85
C PHE A 157 -20.96 16.57 -8.24
N ALA A 158 -21.56 15.57 -8.88
CA ALA A 158 -22.15 15.69 -10.20
C ALA A 158 -23.33 16.67 -10.28
N LYS A 159 -23.99 16.97 -9.15
CA LYS A 159 -25.08 17.96 -9.10
C LYS A 159 -24.58 19.40 -9.02
N GLY A 160 -23.35 19.60 -8.59
CA GLY A 160 -22.71 20.91 -8.50
C GLY A 160 -21.37 20.81 -7.80
N PHE A 161 -20.35 21.41 -8.41
CA PHE A 161 -18.98 21.38 -7.94
C PHE A 161 -18.30 22.74 -8.15
N ILE A 162 -17.24 22.99 -7.40
CA ILE A 162 -16.40 24.18 -7.60
C ILE A 162 -15.51 23.93 -8.83
N PRO A 163 -15.45 24.85 -9.80
CA PRO A 163 -14.59 24.70 -10.97
C PRO A 163 -13.13 24.38 -10.57
N ASN A 164 -12.47 23.53 -11.37
CA ASN A 164 -11.12 23.03 -11.15
C ASN A 164 -10.95 22.11 -9.92
N SER A 165 -12.02 21.72 -9.22
CA SER A 165 -11.92 20.71 -8.17
C SER A 165 -11.85 19.30 -8.74
N ILE A 166 -11.12 18.42 -8.08
CA ILE A 166 -11.16 16.97 -8.30
C ILE A 166 -12.03 16.31 -7.26
N ASN A 167 -12.75 15.26 -7.63
CA ASN A 167 -13.57 14.51 -6.68
C ASN A 167 -12.94 13.16 -6.36
N ILE A 168 -12.68 12.95 -5.08
CA ILE A 168 -12.34 11.64 -4.51
C ILE A 168 -13.23 11.45 -3.30
N GLY A 169 -14.33 10.69 -3.45
CA GLY A 169 -15.28 10.44 -2.36
C GLY A 169 -14.60 9.80 -1.15
N ILE A 170 -14.98 10.25 0.05
CA ILE A 170 -14.36 9.79 1.31
C ILE A 170 -14.60 8.30 1.57
N ASP A 171 -15.69 7.75 1.04
CA ASP A 171 -16.02 6.34 1.19
C ASP A 171 -15.16 5.45 0.27
N GLY A 172 -14.82 4.25 0.76
CA GLY A 172 -14.04 3.27 0.00
C GLY A 172 -12.53 3.50 0.07
N ASN A 173 -11.86 3.56 -1.09
CA ASN A 173 -10.40 3.64 -1.19
C ASN A 173 -9.86 5.08 -1.24
N PHE A 174 -10.40 5.99 -0.45
CA PHE A 174 -10.03 7.41 -0.45
C PHE A 174 -8.52 7.63 -0.29
N ALA A 175 -7.91 7.14 0.78
CA ALA A 175 -6.50 7.36 1.07
C ALA A 175 -5.55 6.82 -0.03
N PRO A 176 -5.74 5.59 -0.55
CA PRO A 176 -4.99 5.10 -1.71
C PRO A 176 -5.12 5.98 -2.95
N TRP A 177 -6.32 6.47 -3.27
CA TRP A 177 -6.53 7.37 -4.42
C TRP A 177 -5.85 8.72 -4.23
N VAL A 178 -5.99 9.33 -3.06
CA VAL A 178 -5.31 10.59 -2.73
C VAL A 178 -3.79 10.42 -2.86
N GLY A 179 -3.23 9.37 -2.25
CA GLY A 179 -1.79 9.10 -2.32
C GLY A 179 -1.26 8.80 -3.73
N ALA A 180 -2.11 8.25 -4.61
CA ALA A 180 -1.73 7.99 -6.00
C ALA A 180 -1.82 9.24 -6.89
N MET A 181 -2.80 10.12 -6.65
CA MET A 181 -3.08 11.28 -7.50
C MET A 181 -2.37 12.55 -7.02
N ILE A 182 -2.00 12.64 -5.74
CA ILE A 182 -1.33 13.80 -5.14
C ILE A 182 0.03 13.35 -4.59
N PRO A 183 1.04 13.21 -5.44
CA PRO A 183 2.34 12.66 -5.01
C PRO A 183 3.20 13.66 -4.22
N ASP A 184 2.93 14.96 -4.32
CA ASP A 184 3.68 15.97 -3.58
C ASP A 184 3.03 16.20 -2.21
N LEU A 185 3.72 15.79 -1.15
CA LEU A 185 3.27 16.02 0.24
C LEU A 185 3.23 17.49 0.66
N LYS A 186 3.83 18.37 -0.09
CA LYS A 186 3.81 19.83 0.16
C LYS A 186 2.69 20.53 -0.57
N GLN A 187 1.94 19.80 -1.42
CA GLN A 187 0.79 20.35 -2.12
C GLN A 187 -0.24 20.83 -1.09
N GLU A 188 -0.52 22.11 -1.10
CA GLU A 188 -1.63 22.66 -0.33
C GLU A 188 -2.96 22.14 -0.88
N ILE A 189 -3.86 21.77 0.02
CA ILE A 189 -5.16 21.20 -0.35
C ILE A 189 -6.26 21.96 0.36
N LEU A 190 -7.23 22.44 -0.41
CA LEU A 190 -8.49 22.96 0.08
C LEU A 190 -9.57 21.88 -0.03
N LEU A 191 -10.08 21.44 1.13
CA LEU A 191 -11.07 20.37 1.19
C LEU A 191 -12.51 20.91 1.09
N ILE A 192 -13.30 20.24 0.26
CA ILE A 192 -14.75 20.43 0.18
C ILE A 192 -15.39 19.18 0.75
N THR A 193 -16.19 19.31 1.80
CA THR A 193 -16.83 18.21 2.52
C THR A 193 -18.34 18.42 2.61
N ASP A 194 -19.07 17.36 2.95
CA ASP A 194 -20.44 17.50 3.42
C ASP A 194 -20.46 18.21 4.78
N PRO A 195 -21.55 18.93 5.12
CA PRO A 195 -21.71 19.53 6.44
C PRO A 195 -21.74 18.48 7.55
N GLY A 196 -21.00 18.69 8.64
CA GLY A 196 -21.00 17.82 9.83
C GLY A 196 -19.67 17.74 10.51
#